data_43dff05e18ee9f312a32779176ef5737
#
_entry.id   43dff05e18ee9f312a32779176ef5737
#
_cell.length_a   1.000
_cell.length_b   1.000
_cell.length_c   1.000
_cell.angle_alpha   90.00
_cell.angle_beta   90.00
_cell.angle_gamma   90.00
#
_symmetry.space_group_name_H-M   'P 1'
#
loop_
_entity.id
_entity.type
_entity.pdbx_description
1 polymer ?
#
loop_
_entity_poly.entity_id
_entity_poly.type
_entity_poly.pdbx_seq_one_letter_code
_entity_poly.pdbx_strand_id
1 'polypeptide(L)'
;MSEKPVIIITGCSTGIGAYCAGALHRDGWRVFATVRRTEDMAALEGQGIEVLIMDYTRAETIAALVDEVAARTGGRIDALFNNGAYGQAGAVEDISVAVLRQQFETNVFGWHDLTCRVIPFMRRQGRGRIVHCSSILGLVPYRYRGAYNASKFALEGLGITLRMELEGSGIHVSLIEPGPIASNFTATALKHIKANIDIENSAHAQEYRRQLARLEGSGPVNKHKLGPEAVYKDLHHALTARRPKPHYVITTPAKQGVLLKRLLPASLFYRLLRKFD
;
A
#
# COMPACT_ATOMS: atom_id res chain seq x y z
N MET A 1 28.79 14.55 12.34
CA MET A 1 27.42 14.65 11.71
C MET A 1 26.77 13.28 11.90
N SER A 2 25.57 13.19 12.45
CA SER A 2 24.87 11.90 12.54
C SER A 2 24.55 11.40 11.13
N GLU A 3 24.82 10.13 10.87
CA GLU A 3 24.46 9.52 9.57
C GLU A 3 22.95 9.62 9.32
N LYS A 4 22.57 9.95 8.08
CA LYS A 4 21.16 10.03 7.68
C LYS A 4 20.48 8.67 7.90
N PRO A 5 19.24 8.62 8.43
CA PRO A 5 18.50 7.37 8.53
C PRO A 5 18.16 6.84 7.12
N VAL A 6 18.19 5.51 6.97
CA VAL A 6 18.00 4.82 5.69
C VAL A 6 16.59 4.24 5.59
N ILE A 7 15.90 4.52 4.49
CA ILE A 7 14.58 3.96 4.21
C ILE A 7 14.48 3.37 2.80
N ILE A 8 13.84 2.21 2.69
CA ILE A 8 13.36 1.65 1.42
C ILE A 8 11.88 2.01 1.26
N ILE A 9 11.53 2.59 0.12
CA ILE A 9 10.13 2.92 -0.23
C ILE A 9 9.76 2.27 -1.55
N THR A 10 8.67 1.53 -1.58
CA THR A 10 8.27 0.80 -2.79
C THR A 10 7.14 1.49 -3.55
N GLY A 11 7.12 1.30 -4.89
CA GLY A 11 6.08 1.85 -5.76
C GLY A 11 6.11 3.38 -5.87
N CYS A 12 7.30 3.92 -6.15
CA CYS A 12 7.55 5.37 -6.14
C CYS A 12 7.37 6.04 -7.51
N SER A 13 6.90 5.35 -8.55
CA SER A 13 6.70 5.98 -9.86
C SER A 13 5.66 7.12 -9.84
N THR A 14 4.65 7.05 -8.97
CA THR A 14 3.60 8.07 -8.85
C THR A 14 2.93 8.04 -7.45
N GLY A 15 2.04 9.00 -7.21
CA GLY A 15 1.11 8.99 -6.08
C GLY A 15 1.78 9.05 -4.70
N ILE A 16 1.33 8.18 -3.79
CA ILE A 16 1.78 8.18 -2.39
C ILE A 16 3.30 7.92 -2.29
N GLY A 17 3.80 6.91 -3.01
CA GLY A 17 5.21 6.52 -2.95
C GLY A 17 6.14 7.64 -3.42
N ALA A 18 5.85 8.24 -4.59
CA ALA A 18 6.65 9.34 -5.13
C ALA A 18 6.68 10.55 -4.18
N TYR A 19 5.49 10.93 -3.65
CA TYR A 19 5.39 12.05 -2.72
C TYR A 19 6.19 11.80 -1.43
N CYS A 20 5.99 10.62 -0.82
CA CYS A 20 6.67 10.24 0.43
C CYS A 20 8.20 10.14 0.25
N ALA A 21 8.66 9.62 -0.90
CA ALA A 21 10.09 9.55 -1.21
C ALA A 21 10.71 10.95 -1.26
N GLY A 22 10.11 11.88 -2.01
CA GLY A 22 10.59 13.25 -2.09
C GLY A 22 10.52 14.00 -0.76
N ALA A 23 9.44 13.82 0.01
CA ALA A 23 9.28 14.47 1.30
C ALA A 23 10.31 13.96 2.34
N LEU A 24 10.48 12.65 2.48
CA LEU A 24 11.49 12.07 3.39
C LEU A 24 12.92 12.44 2.97
N HIS A 25 13.20 12.51 1.66
CA HIS A 25 14.50 12.97 1.20
C HIS A 25 14.79 14.41 1.66
N ARG A 26 13.81 15.33 1.53
CA ARG A 26 13.94 16.72 2.03
C ARG A 26 14.08 16.79 3.56
N ASP A 27 13.45 15.85 4.28
CA ASP A 27 13.56 15.75 5.74
C ASP A 27 14.88 15.08 6.21
N GLY A 28 15.81 14.84 5.28
CA GLY A 28 17.16 14.37 5.58
C GLY A 28 17.32 12.85 5.64
N TRP A 29 16.34 12.06 5.17
CA TRP A 29 16.50 10.62 5.02
C TRP A 29 17.33 10.29 3.78
N ARG A 30 18.10 9.22 3.85
CA ARG A 30 18.65 8.53 2.68
C ARG A 30 17.59 7.57 2.16
N VAL A 31 16.98 7.93 1.03
CA VAL A 31 15.84 7.23 0.47
C VAL A 31 16.27 6.35 -0.68
N PHE A 32 15.94 5.06 -0.60
CA PHE A 32 15.98 4.11 -1.70
C PHE A 32 14.55 3.90 -2.20
N ALA A 33 14.22 4.58 -3.29
CA ALA A 33 12.91 4.48 -3.93
C ALA A 33 12.91 3.33 -4.94
N THR A 34 11.81 2.59 -5.05
CA THR A 34 11.71 1.57 -6.11
C THR A 34 10.65 1.89 -7.14
N VAL A 35 10.98 1.58 -8.38
CA VAL A 35 10.07 1.61 -9.54
C VAL A 35 10.16 0.30 -10.30
N ARG A 36 9.17 -0.01 -11.14
CA ARG A 36 9.19 -1.25 -11.95
C ARG A 36 9.83 -1.08 -13.32
N ARG A 37 9.89 0.15 -13.81
CA ARG A 37 10.36 0.45 -15.17
C ARG A 37 11.43 1.52 -15.10
N THR A 38 12.42 1.40 -15.96
CA THR A 38 13.56 2.33 -16.04
C THR A 38 13.14 3.76 -16.40
N GLU A 39 12.11 3.90 -17.23
CA GLU A 39 11.58 5.23 -17.62
C GLU A 39 10.97 6.02 -16.44
N ASP A 40 10.61 5.33 -15.34
CA ASP A 40 10.06 5.98 -14.14
C ASP A 40 11.17 6.49 -13.18
N MET A 41 12.47 6.21 -13.46
CA MET A 41 13.59 6.56 -12.56
C MET A 41 13.92 8.05 -12.58
N ALA A 42 14.05 8.63 -13.77
CA ALA A 42 14.61 9.97 -13.99
C ALA A 42 13.94 11.06 -13.13
N ALA A 43 12.62 10.98 -12.92
CA ALA A 43 11.88 11.98 -12.14
C ALA A 43 12.25 11.98 -10.64
N LEU A 44 12.70 10.86 -10.10
CA LEU A 44 13.14 10.72 -8.71
C LEU A 44 14.65 11.00 -8.59
N GLU A 45 15.45 10.51 -9.53
CA GLU A 45 16.89 10.76 -9.58
C GLU A 45 17.20 12.25 -9.72
N GLY A 46 16.41 12.99 -10.50
CA GLY A 46 16.49 14.44 -10.62
C GLY A 46 16.23 15.20 -9.30
N GLN A 47 15.69 14.53 -8.28
CA GLN A 47 15.53 15.06 -6.93
C GLN A 47 16.68 14.63 -5.99
N GLY A 48 17.68 13.89 -6.48
CA GLY A 48 18.79 13.34 -5.69
C GLY A 48 18.43 12.07 -4.88
N ILE A 49 17.35 11.38 -5.25
CA ILE A 49 16.90 10.14 -4.61
C ILE A 49 17.55 8.95 -5.30
N GLU A 50 18.03 7.98 -4.52
CA GLU A 50 18.54 6.71 -5.06
C GLU A 50 17.36 5.84 -5.52
N VAL A 51 17.38 5.44 -6.81
CA VAL A 51 16.27 4.66 -7.40
C VAL A 51 16.76 3.29 -7.83
N LEU A 52 15.98 2.26 -7.52
CA LEU A 52 16.27 0.86 -7.86
C LEU A 52 15.06 0.22 -8.52
N ILE A 53 15.33 -0.71 -9.43
CA ILE A 53 14.27 -1.50 -10.08
C ILE A 53 13.86 -2.64 -9.17
N MET A 54 12.54 -2.77 -8.92
CA MET A 54 11.99 -3.90 -8.16
C MET A 54 10.55 -4.18 -8.57
N ASP A 55 10.26 -5.45 -8.79
CA ASP A 55 8.90 -5.97 -8.99
C ASP A 55 8.59 -7.02 -7.92
N TYR A 56 7.52 -6.84 -7.18
CA TYR A 56 7.07 -7.76 -6.14
C TYR A 56 6.75 -9.18 -6.63
N THR A 57 6.45 -9.34 -7.92
CA THR A 57 6.17 -10.65 -8.52
C THR A 57 7.43 -11.41 -8.91
N ARG A 58 8.61 -10.82 -8.68
CA ARG A 58 9.92 -11.34 -9.08
C ARG A 58 10.87 -11.36 -7.90
N ALA A 59 10.95 -12.51 -7.20
CA ALA A 59 11.73 -12.67 -5.98
C ALA A 59 13.22 -12.30 -6.13
N GLU A 60 13.79 -12.50 -7.32
CA GLU A 60 15.18 -12.12 -7.63
C GLU A 60 15.38 -10.60 -7.57
N THR A 61 14.38 -9.80 -7.96
CA THR A 61 14.48 -8.34 -7.90
C THR A 61 14.34 -7.81 -6.47
N ILE A 62 13.58 -8.53 -5.63
CA ILE A 62 13.45 -8.22 -4.20
C ILE A 62 14.77 -8.51 -3.49
N ALA A 63 15.39 -9.66 -3.77
CA ALA A 63 16.69 -10.00 -3.21
C ALA A 63 17.76 -8.98 -3.63
N ALA A 64 17.88 -8.69 -4.93
CA ALA A 64 18.83 -7.72 -5.47
C ALA A 64 18.66 -6.31 -4.86
N LEU A 65 17.41 -5.86 -4.62
CA LEU A 65 17.15 -4.59 -3.94
C LEU A 65 17.75 -4.57 -2.55
N VAL A 66 17.51 -5.61 -1.73
CA VAL A 66 17.98 -5.65 -0.34
C VAL A 66 19.50 -5.74 -0.28
N ASP A 67 20.11 -6.58 -1.14
CA ASP A 67 21.56 -6.74 -1.23
C ASP A 67 22.25 -5.43 -1.62
N GLU A 68 21.71 -4.72 -2.63
CA GLU A 68 22.23 -3.45 -3.11
C GLU A 68 22.12 -2.35 -2.04
N VAL A 69 20.97 -2.24 -1.35
CA VAL A 69 20.83 -1.28 -0.24
C VAL A 69 21.79 -1.62 0.89
N ALA A 70 21.93 -2.88 1.26
CA ALA A 70 22.85 -3.31 2.29
C ALA A 70 24.31 -2.99 1.91
N ALA A 71 24.71 -3.24 0.67
CA ALA A 71 26.05 -2.91 0.17
C ALA A 71 26.36 -1.41 0.27
N ARG A 72 25.41 -0.57 -0.17
CA ARG A 72 25.57 0.90 -0.15
C ARG A 72 25.52 1.53 1.24
N THR A 73 24.99 0.83 2.23
CA THR A 73 24.74 1.36 3.58
C THR A 73 25.53 0.66 4.69
N GLY A 74 26.42 -0.27 4.32
CA GLY A 74 27.12 -1.08 5.30
C GLY A 74 26.18 -1.98 6.12
N GLY A 75 25.08 -2.43 5.51
CA GLY A 75 24.07 -3.29 6.14
C GLY A 75 23.04 -2.54 6.98
N ARG A 76 22.96 -1.21 6.86
CA ARG A 76 22.00 -0.41 7.62
C ARG A 76 20.69 -0.18 6.85
N ILE A 77 19.56 -0.59 7.45
CA ILE A 77 18.21 -0.34 6.95
C ILE A 77 17.35 0.06 8.16
N ASP A 78 17.11 1.35 8.34
CA ASP A 78 16.36 1.85 9.51
C ASP A 78 14.85 1.73 9.31
N ALA A 79 14.36 1.80 8.06
CA ALA A 79 12.94 1.72 7.76
C ALA A 79 12.62 1.05 6.42
N LEU A 80 11.42 0.46 6.38
CA LEU A 80 10.77 -0.07 5.17
C LEU A 80 9.36 0.50 5.07
N PHE A 81 9.02 1.14 3.95
CA PHE A 81 7.65 1.51 3.61
C PHE A 81 7.17 0.70 2.40
N ASN A 82 6.43 -0.39 2.66
CA ASN A 82 5.74 -1.15 1.64
C ASN A 82 4.51 -0.36 1.16
N ASN A 83 4.57 0.18 -0.05
CA ASN A 83 3.51 1.01 -0.63
C ASN A 83 3.08 0.53 -2.03
N GLY A 84 3.98 -0.03 -2.82
CA GLY A 84 3.66 -0.47 -4.19
C GLY A 84 2.56 -1.54 -4.22
N ALA A 85 1.41 -1.21 -4.81
CA ALA A 85 0.26 -2.09 -4.89
C ALA A 85 -0.63 -1.71 -6.07
N TYR A 86 -1.54 -2.61 -6.44
CA TYR A 86 -2.64 -2.29 -7.34
C TYR A 86 -3.94 -2.90 -6.81
N GLY A 87 -5.08 -2.50 -7.40
CA GLY A 87 -6.38 -3.02 -7.04
C GLY A 87 -7.08 -3.64 -8.24
N GLN A 88 -7.26 -4.96 -8.22
CA GLN A 88 -8.18 -5.63 -9.12
C GLN A 88 -9.61 -5.37 -8.65
N ALA A 89 -10.38 -4.69 -9.47
CA ALA A 89 -11.82 -4.52 -9.26
C ALA A 89 -12.59 -5.54 -10.11
N GLY A 90 -13.76 -5.93 -9.63
CA GLY A 90 -14.66 -6.88 -10.26
C GLY A 90 -15.55 -7.57 -9.23
N ALA A 91 -16.67 -8.13 -9.67
CA ALA A 91 -17.50 -9.01 -8.88
C ALA A 91 -16.68 -10.27 -8.53
N VAL A 92 -16.86 -10.81 -7.34
CA VAL A 92 -16.03 -11.93 -6.86
C VAL A 92 -16.14 -13.14 -7.78
N GLU A 93 -17.33 -13.42 -8.29
CA GLU A 93 -17.60 -14.54 -9.20
C GLU A 93 -16.96 -14.38 -10.59
N ASP A 94 -16.67 -13.15 -11.01
CA ASP A 94 -16.02 -12.85 -12.29
C ASP A 94 -14.48 -12.87 -12.20
N ILE A 95 -13.92 -12.92 -10.99
CA ILE A 95 -12.47 -12.94 -10.75
C ILE A 95 -11.95 -14.37 -10.88
N SER A 96 -11.22 -14.67 -11.96
CA SER A 96 -10.56 -15.96 -12.10
C SER A 96 -9.50 -16.19 -11.00
N VAL A 97 -9.23 -17.47 -10.70
CA VAL A 97 -8.17 -17.82 -9.73
C VAL A 97 -6.80 -17.26 -10.14
N ALA A 98 -6.50 -17.23 -11.44
CA ALA A 98 -5.25 -16.65 -11.94
C ALA A 98 -5.13 -15.16 -11.62
N VAL A 99 -6.19 -14.39 -11.83
CA VAL A 99 -6.26 -12.96 -11.53
C VAL A 99 -6.17 -12.72 -10.01
N LEU A 100 -6.83 -13.56 -9.20
CA LEU A 100 -6.74 -13.47 -7.74
C LEU A 100 -5.31 -13.75 -7.26
N ARG A 101 -4.64 -14.80 -7.79
CA ARG A 101 -3.23 -15.08 -7.47
C ARG A 101 -2.33 -13.89 -7.78
N GLN A 102 -2.47 -13.29 -8.97
CA GLN A 102 -1.67 -12.13 -9.37
C GLN A 102 -1.87 -10.94 -8.41
N GLN A 103 -3.10 -10.73 -7.93
CA GLN A 103 -3.37 -9.70 -6.91
C GLN A 103 -2.62 -9.99 -5.62
N PHE A 104 -2.57 -11.26 -5.18
CA PHE A 104 -1.86 -11.68 -3.98
C PHE A 104 -0.35 -11.67 -4.15
N GLU A 105 0.17 -12.08 -5.31
CA GLU A 105 1.62 -12.02 -5.62
C GLU A 105 2.15 -10.61 -5.37
N THR A 106 1.48 -9.60 -5.94
CA THR A 106 1.92 -8.21 -5.78
C THR A 106 1.66 -7.66 -4.38
N ASN A 107 0.43 -7.81 -3.86
CA ASN A 107 -0.01 -7.06 -2.68
C ASN A 107 0.29 -7.77 -1.36
N VAL A 108 0.59 -9.07 -1.37
CA VAL A 108 0.79 -9.88 -0.16
C VAL A 108 2.14 -10.57 -0.16
N PHE A 109 2.38 -11.47 -1.12
CA PHE A 109 3.55 -12.35 -1.09
C PHE A 109 4.85 -11.57 -1.30
N GLY A 110 4.91 -10.67 -2.29
CA GLY A 110 6.08 -9.83 -2.51
C GLY A 110 6.37 -8.88 -1.35
N TRP A 111 5.33 -8.33 -0.69
CA TRP A 111 5.50 -7.52 0.51
C TRP A 111 6.04 -8.33 1.68
N HIS A 112 5.54 -9.55 1.84
CA HIS A 112 6.01 -10.47 2.86
C HIS A 112 7.48 -10.84 2.64
N ASP A 113 7.86 -11.22 1.41
CA ASP A 113 9.24 -11.57 1.08
C ASP A 113 10.20 -10.40 1.37
N LEU A 114 9.90 -9.19 0.88
CA LEU A 114 10.72 -8.01 1.17
C LEU A 114 10.83 -7.73 2.67
N THR A 115 9.72 -7.84 3.40
CA THR A 115 9.68 -7.62 4.85
C THR A 115 10.58 -8.63 5.58
N CYS A 116 10.47 -9.92 5.25
CA CYS A 116 11.29 -10.97 5.84
C CYS A 116 12.79 -10.78 5.56
N ARG A 117 13.16 -10.30 4.37
CA ARG A 117 14.55 -10.02 4.02
C ARG A 117 15.16 -8.82 4.76
N VAL A 118 14.36 -7.82 5.09
CA VAL A 118 14.81 -6.60 5.78
C VAL A 118 14.92 -6.82 7.30
N ILE A 119 14.07 -7.62 7.90
CA ILE A 119 14.06 -7.88 9.36
C ILE A 119 15.43 -8.28 9.94
N PRO A 120 16.23 -9.17 9.33
CA PRO A 120 17.55 -9.54 9.87
C PRO A 120 18.50 -8.35 10.04
N PHE A 121 18.46 -7.38 9.15
CA PHE A 121 19.24 -6.14 9.26
C PHE A 121 18.80 -5.31 10.46
N MET A 122 17.47 -5.11 10.60
CA MET A 122 16.90 -4.37 11.72
C MET A 122 17.15 -5.07 13.07
N ARG A 123 17.13 -6.42 13.11
CA ARG A 123 17.47 -7.19 14.31
C ARG A 123 18.93 -6.99 14.73
N ARG A 124 19.89 -7.02 13.79
CA ARG A 124 21.29 -6.73 14.08
C ARG A 124 21.50 -5.31 14.61
N GLN A 125 20.68 -4.35 14.15
CA GLN A 125 20.71 -2.96 14.61
C GLN A 125 20.03 -2.75 15.98
N GLY A 126 19.21 -3.71 16.44
CA GLY A 126 18.35 -3.59 17.62
C GLY A 126 17.22 -2.55 17.46
N ARG A 127 16.96 -2.10 16.25
CA ARG A 127 15.90 -1.12 15.93
C ARG A 127 15.45 -1.21 14.49
N GLY A 128 14.20 -0.83 14.23
CA GLY A 128 13.66 -0.76 12.87
C GLY A 128 12.24 -0.21 12.83
N ARG A 129 11.81 0.23 11.64
CA ARG A 129 10.46 0.68 11.36
C ARG A 129 9.95 0.00 10.10
N ILE A 130 8.88 -0.76 10.21
CA ILE A 130 8.19 -1.38 9.08
C ILE A 130 6.81 -0.75 9.00
N VAL A 131 6.49 -0.14 7.86
CA VAL A 131 5.20 0.47 7.63
C VAL A 131 4.58 -0.13 6.37
N HIS A 132 3.35 -0.62 6.50
CA HIS A 132 2.57 -1.14 5.38
C HIS A 132 1.48 -0.15 4.98
N CYS A 133 1.47 0.31 3.73
CA CYS A 133 0.37 1.07 3.15
C CYS A 133 -0.79 0.12 2.82
N SER A 134 -1.60 -0.19 3.84
CA SER A 134 -2.81 -0.99 3.68
C SER A 134 -3.91 -0.18 2.97
N SER A 135 -5.11 -0.21 3.46
CA SER A 135 -6.26 0.55 2.98
C SER A 135 -7.39 0.44 4.01
N ILE A 136 -8.31 1.39 4.00
CA ILE A 136 -9.62 1.19 4.65
C ILE A 136 -10.28 -0.11 4.18
N LEU A 137 -10.01 -0.54 2.95
CA LEU A 137 -10.50 -1.79 2.37
C LEU A 137 -9.80 -3.04 2.91
N GLY A 138 -8.81 -2.90 3.79
CA GLY A 138 -8.28 -3.96 4.66
C GLY A 138 -9.06 -4.12 5.95
N LEU A 139 -9.90 -3.15 6.29
CA LEU A 139 -10.70 -3.14 7.52
C LEU A 139 -12.21 -3.24 7.24
N VAL A 140 -12.68 -2.65 6.15
CA VAL A 140 -14.09 -2.57 5.76
C VAL A 140 -14.23 -3.07 4.31
N PRO A 141 -15.07 -4.06 4.02
CA PRO A 141 -15.26 -4.55 2.65
C PRO A 141 -16.04 -3.52 1.81
N TYR A 142 -15.80 -3.56 0.50
CA TYR A 142 -16.54 -2.76 -0.48
C TYR A 142 -16.88 -3.60 -1.70
N ARG A 143 -18.08 -3.39 -2.28
CA ARG A 143 -18.55 -4.17 -3.43
C ARG A 143 -17.63 -4.00 -4.63
N TYR A 144 -17.55 -5.01 -5.46
CA TYR A 144 -16.71 -5.04 -6.66
C TYR A 144 -15.22 -4.74 -6.40
N ARG A 145 -14.74 -5.05 -5.18
CA ARG A 145 -13.34 -4.92 -4.77
C ARG A 145 -12.82 -6.17 -4.05
N GLY A 146 -13.50 -7.32 -4.23
CA GLY A 146 -13.26 -8.53 -3.46
C GLY A 146 -11.81 -8.99 -3.44
N ALA A 147 -11.15 -9.08 -4.60
CA ALA A 147 -9.74 -9.47 -4.70
C ALA A 147 -8.81 -8.49 -3.94
N TYR A 148 -9.02 -7.19 -4.12
CA TYR A 148 -8.26 -6.16 -3.40
C TYR A 148 -8.56 -6.17 -1.90
N ASN A 149 -9.84 -6.25 -1.51
CA ASN A 149 -10.23 -6.39 -0.10
C ASN A 149 -9.51 -7.57 0.54
N ALA A 150 -9.58 -8.75 -0.06
CA ALA A 150 -8.95 -9.96 0.46
C ALA A 150 -7.44 -9.78 0.66
N SER A 151 -6.74 -9.18 -0.32
CA SER A 151 -5.31 -8.91 -0.21
C SER A 151 -4.98 -7.94 0.94
N LYS A 152 -5.79 -6.90 1.14
CA LYS A 152 -5.56 -5.92 2.21
C LYS A 152 -5.95 -6.47 3.60
N PHE A 153 -7.01 -7.28 3.70
CA PHE A 153 -7.33 -8.01 4.94
C PHE A 153 -6.21 -8.99 5.33
N ALA A 154 -5.61 -9.68 4.35
CA ALA A 154 -4.46 -10.54 4.60
C ALA A 154 -3.26 -9.75 5.15
N LEU A 155 -2.98 -8.57 4.58
CA LEU A 155 -1.92 -7.67 5.07
C LEU A 155 -2.17 -7.18 6.50
N GLU A 156 -3.42 -6.86 6.85
CA GLU A 156 -3.78 -6.48 8.22
C GLU A 156 -3.46 -7.62 9.20
N GLY A 157 -3.88 -8.85 8.87
CA GLY A 157 -3.60 -10.02 9.69
C GLY A 157 -2.10 -10.25 9.87
N LEU A 158 -1.35 -10.31 8.75
CA LEU A 158 0.11 -10.53 8.79
C LEU A 158 0.83 -9.39 9.52
N GLY A 159 0.46 -8.13 9.25
CA GLY A 159 1.14 -6.96 9.82
C GLY A 159 0.97 -6.86 11.33
N ILE A 160 -0.23 -7.08 11.85
CA ILE A 160 -0.50 -7.03 13.30
C ILE A 160 0.12 -8.23 14.01
N THR A 161 0.07 -9.43 13.42
CA THR A 161 0.75 -10.61 13.96
C THR A 161 2.26 -10.36 14.06
N LEU A 162 2.89 -9.90 12.97
CA LEU A 162 4.31 -9.56 12.96
C LEU A 162 4.67 -8.49 14.00
N ARG A 163 3.78 -7.51 14.23
CA ARG A 163 3.99 -6.49 15.27
C ARG A 163 4.08 -7.13 16.66
N MET A 164 3.22 -8.10 16.97
CA MET A 164 3.24 -8.81 18.25
C MET A 164 4.49 -9.68 18.39
N GLU A 165 4.87 -10.39 17.33
CA GLU A 165 6.06 -11.25 17.32
C GLU A 165 7.39 -10.49 17.45
N LEU A 166 7.42 -9.22 17.03
CA LEU A 166 8.59 -8.34 17.14
C LEU A 166 8.61 -7.51 18.43
N GLU A 167 7.67 -7.72 19.36
CA GLU A 167 7.65 -7.03 20.64
C GLU A 167 8.97 -7.27 21.40
N GLY A 168 9.55 -6.22 21.98
CA GLY A 168 10.83 -6.28 22.68
C GLY A 168 12.08 -6.25 21.80
N SER A 169 11.95 -6.41 20.48
CA SER A 169 13.11 -6.42 19.54
C SER A 169 13.62 -5.03 19.14
N GLY A 170 12.91 -3.95 19.51
CA GLY A 170 13.17 -2.61 19.02
C GLY A 170 12.64 -2.32 17.60
N ILE A 171 12.03 -3.32 16.95
CA ILE A 171 11.41 -3.18 15.62
C ILE A 171 9.92 -2.93 15.79
N HIS A 172 9.41 -1.88 15.16
CA HIS A 172 7.99 -1.53 15.23
C HIS A 172 7.33 -1.68 13.86
N VAL A 173 6.18 -2.35 13.84
CA VAL A 173 5.35 -2.49 12.64
C VAL A 173 4.12 -1.59 12.79
N SER A 174 3.75 -0.89 11.72
CA SER A 174 2.55 -0.06 11.65
C SER A 174 1.84 -0.24 10.32
N LEU A 175 0.53 -0.11 10.34
CA LEU A 175 -0.30 -0.10 9.14
C LEU A 175 -0.88 1.29 8.94
N ILE A 176 -0.87 1.77 7.70
CA ILE A 176 -1.55 3.00 7.30
C ILE A 176 -2.73 2.59 6.44
N GLU A 177 -3.94 3.02 6.80
CA GLU A 177 -5.18 2.65 6.13
C GLU A 177 -5.82 3.89 5.48
N PRO A 178 -5.34 4.28 4.29
CA PRO A 178 -5.94 5.39 3.58
C PRO A 178 -7.36 5.07 3.10
N GLY A 179 -8.22 6.07 3.20
CA GLY A 179 -9.42 6.14 2.38
C GLY A 179 -9.09 6.69 0.98
N PRO A 180 -9.96 7.45 0.32
CA PRO A 180 -9.69 8.03 -0.98
C PRO A 180 -8.50 9.01 -0.96
N ILE A 181 -7.42 8.69 -1.70
CA ILE A 181 -6.24 9.55 -1.90
C ILE A 181 -6.08 9.85 -3.40
N ALA A 182 -5.67 11.06 -3.71
CA ALA A 182 -5.34 11.48 -5.08
C ALA A 182 -4.13 10.69 -5.60
N SER A 183 -4.36 9.82 -6.58
CA SER A 183 -3.35 8.97 -7.19
C SER A 183 -3.87 8.36 -8.49
N ASN A 184 -2.99 7.70 -9.25
CA ASN A 184 -3.35 6.96 -10.45
C ASN A 184 -4.00 5.58 -10.16
N PHE A 185 -4.29 5.27 -8.89
CA PHE A 185 -4.82 3.98 -8.47
C PHE A 185 -6.13 3.61 -9.17
N THR A 186 -7.04 4.58 -9.31
CA THR A 186 -8.33 4.38 -10.01
C THR A 186 -8.13 4.07 -11.48
N ALA A 187 -7.25 4.79 -12.18
CA ALA A 187 -6.95 4.54 -13.59
C ALA A 187 -6.30 3.16 -13.79
N THR A 188 -5.44 2.74 -12.87
CA THR A 188 -4.84 1.39 -12.87
C THR A 188 -5.90 0.32 -12.65
N ALA A 189 -6.81 0.50 -11.69
CA ALA A 189 -7.90 -0.44 -11.44
C ALA A 189 -8.82 -0.58 -12.68
N LEU A 190 -9.09 0.51 -13.39
CA LEU A 190 -9.85 0.50 -14.64
C LEU A 190 -9.17 -0.35 -15.74
N LYS A 191 -7.85 -0.21 -15.92
CA LYS A 191 -7.08 -1.05 -16.86
C LYS A 191 -7.22 -2.54 -16.51
N HIS A 192 -7.14 -2.89 -15.23
CA HIS A 192 -7.27 -4.28 -14.79
C HIS A 192 -8.69 -4.83 -14.97
N ILE A 193 -9.75 -4.03 -14.80
CA ILE A 193 -11.12 -4.46 -15.14
C ILE A 193 -11.19 -4.84 -16.61
N LYS A 194 -10.78 -3.91 -17.50
CA LYS A 194 -10.85 -4.12 -18.96
C LYS A 194 -10.00 -5.31 -19.44
N ALA A 195 -8.89 -5.60 -18.79
CA ALA A 195 -7.98 -6.67 -19.17
C ALA A 195 -8.43 -8.06 -18.66
N ASN A 196 -9.11 -8.11 -17.51
CA ASN A 196 -9.25 -9.35 -16.76
C ASN A 196 -10.71 -9.81 -16.56
N ILE A 197 -11.70 -9.00 -16.94
CA ILE A 197 -13.12 -9.30 -16.72
C ILE A 197 -13.83 -9.39 -18.06
N ASP A 198 -14.53 -10.49 -18.29
CA ASP A 198 -15.48 -10.63 -19.40
C ASP A 198 -16.79 -9.95 -19.04
N ILE A 199 -16.84 -8.64 -19.32
CA ILE A 199 -17.95 -7.79 -18.93
C ILE A 199 -19.26 -8.18 -19.65
N GLU A 200 -19.15 -8.55 -20.93
CA GLU A 200 -20.35 -8.79 -21.75
C GLU A 200 -21.12 -10.04 -21.32
N ASN A 201 -20.40 -11.06 -20.84
CA ASN A 201 -21.00 -12.31 -20.37
C ASN A 201 -21.25 -12.35 -18.86
N SER A 202 -20.93 -11.27 -18.14
CA SER A 202 -21.12 -11.21 -16.68
C SER A 202 -22.58 -10.94 -16.31
N ALA A 203 -23.06 -11.59 -15.26
CA ALA A 203 -24.32 -11.24 -14.60
C ALA A 203 -24.33 -9.79 -14.07
N HIS A 204 -23.15 -9.17 -13.90
CA HIS A 204 -22.95 -7.81 -13.45
C HIS A 204 -22.66 -6.80 -14.59
N ALA A 205 -22.88 -7.17 -15.86
CA ALA A 205 -22.55 -6.34 -17.02
C ALA A 205 -23.09 -4.90 -16.94
N GLN A 206 -24.34 -4.72 -16.50
CA GLN A 206 -24.94 -3.39 -16.35
C GLN A 206 -24.20 -2.54 -15.31
N GLU A 207 -23.82 -3.13 -14.19
CA GLU A 207 -23.07 -2.44 -13.13
C GLU A 207 -21.65 -2.08 -13.58
N TYR A 208 -20.97 -2.97 -14.30
CA TYR A 208 -19.67 -2.67 -14.90
C TYR A 208 -19.76 -1.48 -15.86
N ARG A 209 -20.73 -1.46 -16.77
CA ARG A 209 -20.93 -0.33 -17.69
C ARG A 209 -21.19 0.97 -16.94
N ARG A 210 -21.98 0.93 -15.86
CA ARG A 210 -22.22 2.09 -15.00
C ARG A 210 -20.94 2.59 -14.32
N GLN A 211 -20.14 1.67 -13.74
CA GLN A 211 -18.88 2.02 -13.09
C GLN A 211 -17.83 2.55 -14.09
N LEU A 212 -17.72 1.94 -15.27
CA LEU A 212 -16.83 2.39 -16.33
C LEU A 212 -17.20 3.81 -16.79
N ALA A 213 -18.45 4.05 -17.10
CA ALA A 213 -18.95 5.37 -17.50
C ALA A 213 -18.67 6.45 -16.42
N ARG A 214 -18.84 6.10 -15.14
CA ARG A 214 -18.52 7.00 -14.02
C ARG A 214 -17.02 7.29 -13.90
N LEU A 215 -16.16 6.32 -14.19
CA LEU A 215 -14.69 6.45 -14.07
C LEU A 215 -14.06 7.14 -15.30
N GLU A 216 -14.67 6.96 -16.49
CA GLU A 216 -14.23 7.58 -17.75
C GLU A 216 -14.85 8.97 -17.96
N GLY A 217 -16.03 9.21 -17.40
CA GLY A 217 -16.73 10.48 -17.46
C GLY A 217 -16.36 11.42 -16.33
N SER A 218 -16.94 12.62 -16.38
CA SER A 218 -16.86 13.63 -15.32
C SER A 218 -17.79 13.27 -14.13
N GLY A 219 -17.59 12.11 -13.55
CA GLY A 219 -18.30 11.73 -12.32
C GLY A 219 -18.05 12.76 -11.21
N PRO A 220 -18.95 12.87 -10.20
CA PRO A 220 -18.80 13.83 -9.14
C PRO A 220 -17.44 13.67 -8.44
N VAL A 221 -16.72 14.78 -8.29
CA VAL A 221 -15.45 14.80 -7.58
C VAL A 221 -15.70 14.34 -6.14
N ASN A 222 -14.99 13.30 -5.72
CA ASN A 222 -15.07 12.84 -4.34
C ASN A 222 -14.51 13.92 -3.39
N LYS A 223 -15.40 14.66 -2.74
CA LYS A 223 -15.06 15.77 -1.82
C LYS A 223 -14.19 15.35 -0.63
N HIS A 224 -14.10 14.05 -0.36
CA HIS A 224 -13.31 13.48 0.74
C HIS A 224 -11.94 12.94 0.27
N LYS A 225 -11.60 13.15 -0.99
CA LYS A 225 -10.32 12.73 -1.55
C LYS A 225 -9.23 13.69 -1.07
N LEU A 226 -8.27 13.16 -0.29
CA LEU A 226 -7.11 13.92 0.19
C LEU A 226 -5.93 13.74 -0.75
N GLY A 227 -4.93 14.61 -0.63
CA GLY A 227 -3.65 14.45 -1.30
C GLY A 227 -2.73 13.45 -0.58
N PRO A 228 -1.61 13.05 -1.21
CA PRO A 228 -0.64 12.12 -0.63
C PRO A 228 0.05 12.65 0.64
N GLU A 229 0.05 13.97 0.87
CA GLU A 229 0.56 14.63 2.08
C GLU A 229 -0.14 14.14 3.36
N ALA A 230 -1.42 13.74 3.26
CA ALA A 230 -2.15 13.17 4.39
C ALA A 230 -1.56 11.82 4.83
N VAL A 231 -1.09 11.02 3.87
CA VAL A 231 -0.39 9.75 4.14
C VAL A 231 1.00 10.02 4.69
N TYR A 232 1.72 10.99 4.11
CA TYR A 232 3.05 11.36 4.57
C TYR A 232 3.08 11.76 6.05
N LYS A 233 2.13 12.58 6.49
CA LYS A 233 2.02 13.00 7.90
C LYS A 233 2.01 11.80 8.86
N ASP A 234 1.20 10.79 8.55
CA ASP A 234 1.07 9.60 9.40
C ASP A 234 2.27 8.65 9.23
N LEU A 235 2.84 8.55 8.02
CA LEU A 235 4.09 7.84 7.77
C LEU A 235 5.24 8.44 8.59
N HIS A 236 5.40 9.76 8.55
CA HIS A 236 6.44 10.45 9.31
C HIS A 236 6.31 10.16 10.82
N HIS A 237 5.09 10.21 11.36
CA HIS A 237 4.84 9.85 12.76
C HIS A 237 5.18 8.37 13.04
N ALA A 238 4.80 7.43 12.15
CA ALA A 238 5.13 6.01 12.30
C ALA A 238 6.65 5.75 12.30
N LEU A 239 7.41 6.52 11.53
CA LEU A 239 8.86 6.41 11.43
C LEU A 239 9.60 7.03 12.62
N THR A 240 9.10 8.14 13.18
CA THR A 240 9.85 8.97 14.13
C THR A 240 9.35 8.88 15.58
N ALA A 241 8.10 8.48 15.80
CA ALA A 241 7.54 8.41 17.14
C ALA A 241 8.26 7.32 17.98
N ARG A 242 8.48 7.63 19.28
CA ARG A 242 9.02 6.66 20.24
C ARG A 242 8.15 5.42 20.36
N ARG A 243 6.82 5.59 20.33
CA ARG A 243 5.81 4.52 20.36
C ARG A 243 4.83 4.70 19.21
N PRO A 244 5.15 4.23 18.00
CA PRO A 244 4.24 4.36 16.86
C PRO A 244 2.97 3.55 17.08
N LYS A 245 1.85 4.10 16.57
CA LYS A 245 0.56 3.41 16.63
C LYS A 245 0.56 2.15 15.76
N PRO A 246 -0.22 1.12 16.08
CA PRO A 246 -0.41 -0.03 15.19
C PRO A 246 -1.15 0.38 13.90
N HIS A 247 -2.14 1.25 14.00
CA HIS A 247 -3.01 1.68 12.90
C HIS A 247 -3.06 3.19 12.74
N TYR A 248 -3.06 3.66 11.49
CA TYR A 248 -3.19 5.06 11.08
C TYR A 248 -4.29 5.20 10.02
N VAL A 249 -5.55 5.27 10.48
CA VAL A 249 -6.71 5.41 9.58
C VAL A 249 -6.81 6.85 9.08
N ILE A 250 -6.71 7.03 7.75
CA ILE A 250 -6.70 8.34 7.10
C ILE A 250 -8.05 8.57 6.40
N THR A 251 -8.49 9.79 6.37
CA THR A 251 -9.77 10.33 5.89
C THR A 251 -10.93 10.14 6.86
N THR A 252 -11.81 11.13 6.88
CA THR A 252 -12.99 11.12 7.74
C THR A 252 -13.93 9.95 7.45
N PRO A 253 -14.25 9.64 6.17
CA PRO A 253 -15.11 8.49 5.86
C PRO A 253 -14.49 7.15 6.31
N ALA A 254 -13.16 7.00 6.20
CA ALA A 254 -12.49 5.79 6.67
C ALA A 254 -12.61 5.61 8.18
N LYS A 255 -12.36 6.67 8.96
CA LYS A 255 -12.52 6.66 10.42
C LYS A 255 -13.95 6.33 10.83
N GLN A 256 -14.93 6.93 10.17
CA GLN A 256 -16.36 6.64 10.40
C GLN A 256 -16.69 5.18 10.08
N GLY A 257 -16.21 4.66 8.94
CA GLY A 257 -16.44 3.27 8.54
C GLY A 257 -15.89 2.27 9.57
N VAL A 258 -14.66 2.49 10.07
CA VAL A 258 -14.05 1.67 11.11
C VAL A 258 -14.83 1.75 12.42
N LEU A 259 -15.24 2.95 12.83
CA LEU A 259 -16.02 3.16 14.05
C LEU A 259 -17.38 2.46 13.95
N LEU A 260 -18.09 2.63 12.85
CA LEU A 260 -19.39 1.97 12.63
C LEU A 260 -19.27 0.44 12.62
N LYS A 261 -18.23 -0.12 11.97
CA LYS A 261 -17.96 -1.56 12.00
C LYS A 261 -17.76 -2.08 13.42
N ARG A 262 -17.17 -1.29 14.30
CA ARG A 262 -16.90 -1.67 15.70
C ARG A 262 -18.16 -1.59 16.58
N LEU A 263 -19.06 -0.67 16.28
CA LEU A 263 -20.24 -0.39 17.13
C LEU A 263 -21.50 -1.13 16.68
N LEU A 264 -21.63 -1.43 15.39
CA LEU A 264 -22.87 -2.00 14.85
C LEU A 264 -22.79 -3.54 14.74
N PRO A 265 -23.89 -4.26 14.98
CA PRO A 265 -24.01 -5.66 14.58
C PRO A 265 -23.71 -5.83 13.09
N ALA A 266 -23.07 -6.92 12.70
CA ALA A 266 -22.62 -7.17 11.32
C ALA A 266 -23.72 -7.02 10.28
N SER A 267 -24.95 -7.53 10.56
CA SER A 267 -26.10 -7.45 9.66
C SER A 267 -26.51 -6.00 9.36
N LEU A 268 -26.50 -5.15 10.39
CA LEU A 268 -26.85 -3.73 10.25
C LEU A 268 -25.73 -2.96 9.52
N PHE A 269 -24.47 -3.25 9.86
CA PHE A 269 -23.32 -2.64 9.22
C PHE A 269 -23.28 -2.95 7.71
N TYR A 270 -23.43 -4.22 7.31
CA TYR A 270 -23.45 -4.58 5.88
C TYR A 270 -24.67 -4.06 5.13
N ARG A 271 -25.82 -3.89 5.82
CA ARG A 271 -26.98 -3.19 5.22
C ARG A 271 -26.68 -1.72 4.96
N LEU A 272 -25.96 -1.07 5.87
CA LEU A 272 -25.56 0.33 5.73
C LEU A 272 -24.56 0.50 4.58
N LEU A 273 -23.54 -0.37 4.49
CA LEU A 273 -22.53 -0.30 3.43
C LEU A 273 -23.12 -0.34 2.02
N ARG A 274 -24.21 -1.08 1.81
CA ARG A 274 -24.89 -1.14 0.50
C ARG A 274 -25.44 0.22 0.02
N LYS A 275 -25.59 1.20 0.90
CA LYS A 275 -26.07 2.55 0.57
C LYS A 275 -24.95 3.50 0.13
N PHE A 276 -23.69 3.10 0.28
CA PHE A 276 -22.53 3.91 -0.09
C PHE A 276 -21.88 3.50 -1.43
N ASP A 277 -22.56 2.67 -2.21
CA ASP A 277 -22.15 2.27 -3.57
C ASP A 277 -22.44 3.34 -4.64
#